data_811f74ee4a5bc7dd1a860f3148cedb71
#
_entry.id   811f74ee4a5bc7dd1a860f3148cedb71
#
_cell.length_a   1.000
_cell.length_b   1.000
_cell.length_c   1.000
_cell.angle_alpha   90.00
_cell.angle_beta   90.00
_cell.angle_gamma   90.00
#
_symmetry.space_group_name_H-M   'P 1'
#
loop_
_entity.id
_entity.type
_entity.pdbx_description
1 polymer ?
#
loop_
_entity_poly.entity_id
_entity_poly.type
_entity_poly.pdbx_seq_one_letter_code
_entity_poly.pdbx_strand_id
1 'polypeptide(L)'
;NPVVSLVIGLIVTAVIQSSSASIGILQALSVTGAISYEVAVPMVLGMCIGACVPVLLSAIGANPNGKRTAVIYLYFNIVGSALFMIPFYLLHMVVPMDFMALPAGPFGIAVFNTLFKVASTVVQLPLTGLLVRLAVLTVRDKGSEEDEEFQENLLDERFLNYPPLALEQSGRTVERMAAAAFKNLNRSVDLFSAFNPEKYEKIMGRENVVDKYEDRIGTYLFHLNSRGLDEQQTIISSHYLHCLTDLERISDHAVNIAELAREINDKKLNFSAGGVADLNQAVNAVREIVSLAQRALAQEDMGVAGQVEPLEEVISTMLEGMKLRHIR
;
A
#
# COMPACT_ATOMS: atom_id res chain seq x y z
N ASN A 1 31.75 -28.19 7.61
CA ASN A 1 31.08 -27.83 6.36
C ASN A 1 30.32 -26.50 6.54
N PRO A 2 30.74 -25.43 5.88
CA PRO A 2 30.16 -24.09 6.09
C PRO A 2 28.64 -24.00 5.77
N VAL A 3 28.17 -24.75 4.80
CA VAL A 3 26.73 -24.75 4.43
C VAL A 3 25.90 -25.36 5.56
N VAL A 4 26.38 -26.43 6.19
CA VAL A 4 25.67 -27.06 7.32
C VAL A 4 25.59 -26.09 8.50
N SER A 5 26.70 -25.41 8.82
CA SER A 5 26.75 -24.42 9.90
C SER A 5 25.80 -23.25 9.64
N LEU A 6 25.74 -22.77 8.40
CA LEU A 6 24.80 -21.72 8.00
C LEU A 6 23.33 -22.16 8.18
N VAL A 7 22.99 -23.37 7.73
CA VAL A 7 21.62 -23.92 7.87
C VAL A 7 21.25 -24.10 9.34
N ILE A 8 22.17 -24.57 10.18
CA ILE A 8 21.94 -24.69 11.63
C ILE A 8 21.66 -23.32 12.23
N GLY A 9 22.48 -22.30 11.93
CA GLY A 9 22.26 -20.94 12.40
C GLY A 9 20.90 -20.35 11.98
N LEU A 10 20.51 -20.59 10.72
CA LEU A 10 19.22 -20.20 10.19
C LEU A 10 18.07 -20.84 10.96
N ILE A 11 18.09 -22.17 11.13
CA ILE A 11 17.02 -22.91 11.82
C ILE A 11 16.92 -22.48 13.29
N VAL A 12 18.06 -22.37 13.99
CA VAL A 12 18.09 -21.95 15.40
C VAL A 12 17.43 -20.58 15.55
N THR A 13 17.78 -19.61 14.71
CA THR A 13 17.19 -18.27 14.81
C THR A 13 15.74 -18.22 14.35
N ALA A 14 15.37 -18.99 13.35
CA ALA A 14 13.97 -19.09 12.91
C ALA A 14 13.06 -19.64 14.03
N VAL A 15 13.55 -20.60 14.81
CA VAL A 15 12.80 -21.18 15.94
C VAL A 15 12.77 -20.23 17.14
N ILE A 16 13.91 -19.65 17.52
CA ILE A 16 14.03 -18.72 18.66
C ILE A 16 13.36 -17.37 18.34
N GLN A 17 13.25 -16.99 17.05
CA GLN A 17 12.71 -15.72 16.58
C GLN A 17 13.45 -14.47 17.11
N SER A 18 14.67 -14.64 17.57
CA SER A 18 15.52 -13.56 18.10
C SER A 18 16.98 -13.80 17.71
N SER A 19 17.50 -12.97 16.81
CA SER A 19 18.89 -13.07 16.37
C SER A 19 19.89 -12.75 17.49
N SER A 20 19.57 -11.80 18.38
CA SER A 20 20.43 -11.48 19.52
C SER A 20 20.48 -12.61 20.54
N ALA A 21 19.35 -13.25 20.83
CA ALA A 21 19.34 -14.42 21.70
C ALA A 21 20.14 -15.59 21.09
N SER A 22 19.97 -15.86 19.80
CA SER A 22 20.71 -16.92 19.08
C SER A 22 22.23 -16.67 19.10
N ILE A 23 22.65 -15.43 18.86
CA ILE A 23 24.08 -15.05 18.95
C ILE A 23 24.59 -15.19 20.38
N GLY A 24 23.81 -14.80 21.38
CA GLY A 24 24.17 -14.99 22.79
C GLY A 24 24.36 -16.45 23.16
N ILE A 25 23.50 -17.35 22.66
CA ILE A 25 23.67 -18.80 22.83
C ILE A 25 24.98 -19.30 22.16
N LEU A 26 25.26 -18.85 20.93
CA LEU A 26 26.48 -19.19 20.24
C LEU A 26 27.72 -18.70 21.01
N GLN A 27 27.68 -17.48 21.55
CA GLN A 27 28.72 -16.93 22.38
C GLN A 27 28.91 -17.74 23.67
N ALA A 28 27.85 -18.14 24.35
CA ALA A 28 27.94 -18.97 25.56
C ALA A 28 28.54 -20.34 25.25
N LEU A 29 28.13 -20.96 24.14
CA LEU A 29 28.73 -22.23 23.71
C LEU A 29 30.19 -22.07 23.30
N SER A 30 30.60 -20.95 22.74
CA SER A 30 31.98 -20.70 22.32
C SER A 30 32.98 -20.62 23.50
N VAL A 31 32.51 -20.30 24.70
CA VAL A 31 33.34 -20.28 25.92
C VAL A 31 33.95 -21.67 26.23
N THR A 32 33.28 -22.74 25.81
CA THR A 32 33.79 -24.11 25.99
C THR A 32 35.03 -24.43 25.13
N GLY A 33 35.37 -23.56 24.16
CA GLY A 33 36.44 -23.79 23.19
C GLY A 33 36.11 -24.83 22.09
N ALA A 34 34.90 -25.40 22.11
CA ALA A 34 34.48 -26.42 21.14
C ALA A 34 34.09 -25.86 19.77
N ILE A 35 33.88 -24.56 19.66
CA ILE A 35 33.44 -23.89 18.42
C ILE A 35 34.59 -23.10 17.81
N SER A 36 35.03 -23.49 16.61
CA SER A 36 36.03 -22.75 15.83
C SER A 36 35.37 -21.64 15.00
N TYR A 37 36.16 -20.68 14.50
CA TYR A 37 35.69 -19.66 13.58
C TYR A 37 35.15 -20.25 12.28
N GLU A 38 35.67 -21.41 11.83
CA GLU A 38 35.15 -22.14 10.66
C GLU A 38 33.66 -22.50 10.80
N VAL A 39 33.21 -22.76 12.03
CA VAL A 39 31.80 -23.07 12.34
C VAL A 39 31.01 -21.80 12.68
N ALA A 40 31.59 -20.91 13.49
CA ALA A 40 30.91 -19.73 14.00
C ALA A 40 30.57 -18.72 12.91
N VAL A 41 31.49 -18.47 11.96
CA VAL A 41 31.28 -17.48 10.89
C VAL A 41 30.04 -17.79 10.04
N PRO A 42 29.94 -18.96 9.38
CA PRO A 42 28.75 -19.27 8.58
C PRO A 42 27.49 -19.43 9.44
N MET A 43 27.62 -19.85 10.70
CA MET A 43 26.47 -19.93 11.61
C MET A 43 25.87 -18.55 11.90
N VAL A 44 26.70 -17.51 12.13
CA VAL A 44 26.24 -16.12 12.31
C VAL A 44 25.54 -15.61 11.04
N LEU A 45 26.07 -15.90 9.85
CA LEU A 45 25.41 -15.52 8.58
C LEU A 45 24.04 -16.19 8.45
N GLY A 46 23.94 -17.47 8.81
CA GLY A 46 22.68 -18.19 8.86
C GLY A 46 21.67 -17.58 9.86
N MET A 47 22.16 -17.17 11.04
CA MET A 47 21.34 -16.48 12.04
C MET A 47 20.75 -15.16 11.52
N CYS A 48 21.50 -14.42 10.71
CA CYS A 48 21.00 -13.20 10.08
C CYS A 48 19.87 -13.49 9.08
N ILE A 49 19.96 -14.58 8.31
CA ILE A 49 18.87 -15.01 7.42
C ILE A 49 17.67 -15.49 8.23
N GLY A 50 17.88 -16.28 9.28
CA GLY A 50 16.83 -16.79 10.16
C GLY A 50 16.02 -15.69 10.86
N ALA A 51 16.62 -14.53 11.10
CA ALA A 51 15.96 -13.36 11.66
C ALA A 51 14.83 -12.78 10.75
N CYS A 52 14.78 -13.16 9.48
CA CYS A 52 13.71 -12.75 8.57
C CYS A 52 12.41 -13.53 8.79
N VAL A 53 12.45 -14.71 9.42
CA VAL A 53 11.29 -15.58 9.58
C VAL A 53 10.13 -14.91 10.33
N PRO A 54 10.34 -14.25 11.48
CA PRO A 54 9.24 -13.54 12.16
C PRO A 54 8.61 -12.45 11.30
N VAL A 55 9.43 -11.71 10.53
CA VAL A 55 8.97 -10.64 9.65
C VAL A 55 8.15 -11.22 8.48
N LEU A 56 8.57 -12.34 7.92
CA LEU A 56 7.83 -13.04 6.88
C LEU A 56 6.49 -13.60 7.41
N LEU A 57 6.48 -14.12 8.63
CA LEU A 57 5.24 -14.60 9.27
C LEU A 57 4.27 -13.45 9.53
N SER A 58 4.75 -12.31 10.00
CA SER A 58 3.91 -11.12 10.21
C SER A 58 3.37 -10.51 8.92
N ALA A 59 4.02 -10.80 7.78
CA ALA A 59 3.55 -10.36 6.46
C ALA A 59 2.44 -11.27 5.88
N ILE A 60 2.11 -12.40 6.53
CA ILE A 60 0.98 -13.24 6.14
C ILE A 60 -0.30 -12.46 6.41
N GLY A 61 -1.07 -12.16 5.36
CA GLY A 61 -2.27 -11.32 5.48
C GLY A 61 -2.01 -9.81 5.31
N ALA A 62 -0.76 -9.35 5.29
CA ALA A 62 -0.44 -7.96 5.01
C ALA A 62 -0.74 -7.59 3.54
N ASN A 63 -0.92 -6.28 3.29
CA ASN A 63 -1.04 -5.72 1.96
C ASN A 63 0.22 -6.00 1.10
N PRO A 64 0.16 -5.85 -0.23
CA PRO A 64 1.29 -6.15 -1.12
C PRO A 64 2.58 -5.41 -0.76
N ASN A 65 2.48 -4.17 -0.28
CA ASN A 65 3.65 -3.38 0.11
C ASN A 65 4.28 -3.89 1.42
N GLY A 66 3.47 -4.32 2.39
CA GLY A 66 3.95 -5.00 3.59
C GLY A 66 4.67 -6.32 3.27
N LYS A 67 4.11 -7.13 2.36
CA LYS A 67 4.76 -8.35 1.85
C LYS A 67 6.06 -8.04 1.12
N ARG A 68 6.10 -7.02 0.26
CA ARG A 68 7.32 -6.56 -0.43
C ARG A 68 8.40 -6.13 0.56
N THR A 69 8.05 -5.40 1.62
CA THR A 69 8.99 -5.00 2.68
C THR A 69 9.61 -6.20 3.37
N ALA A 70 8.82 -7.22 3.73
CA ALA A 70 9.31 -8.45 4.32
C ALA A 70 10.26 -9.23 3.38
N VAL A 71 9.93 -9.27 2.09
CA VAL A 71 10.76 -9.91 1.06
C VAL A 71 12.05 -9.12 0.81
N ILE A 72 12.04 -7.79 0.83
CA ILE A 72 13.25 -6.95 0.75
C ILE A 72 14.19 -7.29 1.91
N TYR A 73 13.67 -7.42 3.13
CA TYR A 73 14.48 -7.79 4.29
C TYR A 73 15.10 -9.18 4.15
N LEU A 74 14.35 -10.15 3.61
CA LEU A 74 14.86 -11.48 3.28
C LEU A 74 15.99 -11.40 2.24
N TYR A 75 15.78 -10.71 1.13
CA TYR A 75 16.80 -10.57 0.07
C TYR A 75 18.03 -9.84 0.56
N PHE A 76 17.88 -8.80 1.38
CA PHE A 76 19.00 -8.11 1.99
C PHE A 76 19.90 -9.09 2.77
N ASN A 77 19.34 -9.97 3.60
CA ASN A 77 20.11 -10.91 4.38
C ASN A 77 20.69 -12.06 3.54
N ILE A 78 19.95 -12.58 2.55
CA ILE A 78 20.44 -13.62 1.64
C ILE A 78 21.59 -13.08 0.78
N VAL A 79 21.38 -11.94 0.13
CA VAL A 79 22.38 -11.31 -0.76
C VAL A 79 23.60 -10.89 0.08
N GLY A 80 23.40 -10.29 1.25
CA GLY A 80 24.47 -9.92 2.16
C GLY A 80 25.31 -11.14 2.58
N SER A 81 24.66 -12.22 3.01
CA SER A 81 25.36 -13.46 3.38
C SER A 81 26.11 -14.07 2.20
N ALA A 82 25.53 -14.10 1.00
CA ALA A 82 26.18 -14.61 -0.20
C ALA A 82 27.39 -13.76 -0.63
N LEU A 83 27.24 -12.43 -0.61
CA LEU A 83 28.31 -11.48 -0.96
C LEU A 83 29.54 -11.57 -0.03
N PHE A 84 29.34 -11.98 1.21
CA PHE A 84 30.45 -12.19 2.15
C PHE A 84 30.95 -13.61 2.16
N MET A 85 30.06 -14.60 2.17
CA MET A 85 30.43 -16.01 2.24
C MET A 85 31.19 -16.47 0.99
N ILE A 86 30.71 -16.14 -0.19
CA ILE A 86 31.33 -16.63 -1.43
C ILE A 86 32.74 -16.09 -1.62
N PRO A 87 33.03 -14.78 -1.58
CA PRO A 87 34.40 -14.28 -1.71
C PRO A 87 35.29 -14.73 -0.57
N PHE A 88 34.78 -14.82 0.66
CA PHE A 88 35.53 -15.24 1.83
C PHE A 88 36.05 -16.68 1.69
N TYR A 89 35.21 -17.63 1.29
CA TYR A 89 35.63 -19.01 1.11
C TYR A 89 36.43 -19.22 -0.16
N LEU A 90 36.21 -18.46 -1.23
CA LEU A 90 37.07 -18.46 -2.41
C LEU A 90 38.48 -17.96 -2.05
N LEU A 91 38.59 -16.92 -1.25
CA LEU A 91 39.88 -16.42 -0.78
C LEU A 91 40.56 -17.43 0.14
N HIS A 92 39.82 -18.10 1.03
CA HIS A 92 40.34 -19.15 1.90
C HIS A 92 40.89 -20.34 1.11
N MET A 93 40.37 -20.65 -0.07
CA MET A 93 40.92 -21.71 -0.93
C MET A 93 42.29 -21.34 -1.54
N VAL A 94 42.54 -20.04 -1.74
CA VAL A 94 43.79 -19.54 -2.34
C VAL A 94 44.82 -19.17 -1.26
N VAL A 95 44.35 -18.57 -0.16
CA VAL A 95 45.17 -18.15 0.97
C VAL A 95 44.71 -18.89 2.22
N PRO A 96 45.54 -19.87 2.74
CA PRO A 96 45.19 -20.57 3.98
C PRO A 96 44.99 -19.57 5.13
N MET A 97 43.82 -19.60 5.76
CA MET A 97 43.50 -18.76 6.91
C MET A 97 43.53 -19.59 8.19
N ASP A 98 44.73 -19.77 8.78
CA ASP A 98 44.93 -20.63 9.95
C ASP A 98 44.08 -20.22 11.16
N PHE A 99 43.70 -18.94 11.25
CA PHE A 99 42.80 -18.43 12.32
C PHE A 99 41.41 -19.08 12.31
N MET A 100 40.95 -19.62 11.17
CA MET A 100 39.65 -20.28 11.07
C MET A 100 39.57 -21.56 11.93
N ALA A 101 40.67 -22.23 12.12
CA ALA A 101 40.73 -23.40 12.97
C ALA A 101 40.81 -23.05 14.48
N LEU A 102 41.08 -21.81 14.83
CA LEU A 102 41.17 -21.39 16.22
C LEU A 102 39.79 -21.36 16.89
N PRO A 103 39.69 -21.60 18.21
CA PRO A 103 38.47 -21.46 18.97
C PRO A 103 37.92 -20.03 18.85
N ALA A 104 36.63 -19.91 18.48
CA ALA A 104 35.97 -18.65 18.41
C ALA A 104 35.59 -18.15 19.82
N GLY A 105 36.13 -17.01 20.22
CA GLY A 105 35.74 -16.38 21.48
C GLY A 105 34.45 -15.53 21.34
N PRO A 106 33.72 -15.30 22.47
CA PRO A 106 32.48 -14.49 22.45
C PRO A 106 32.68 -13.10 21.86
N PHE A 107 33.81 -12.45 22.18
CA PHE A 107 34.14 -11.13 21.64
C PHE A 107 34.37 -11.18 20.12
N GLY A 108 35.09 -12.18 19.61
CA GLY A 108 35.33 -12.35 18.17
C GLY A 108 34.03 -12.56 17.40
N ILE A 109 33.07 -13.33 17.93
CA ILE A 109 31.74 -13.53 17.36
C ILE A 109 30.95 -12.20 17.31
N ALA A 110 31.00 -11.42 18.38
CA ALA A 110 30.35 -10.12 18.44
C ALA A 110 30.91 -9.12 17.41
N VAL A 111 32.23 -9.03 17.34
CA VAL A 111 32.94 -8.18 16.37
C VAL A 111 32.61 -8.59 14.94
N PHE A 112 32.71 -9.90 14.63
CA PHE A 112 32.35 -10.39 13.31
C PHE A 112 30.92 -10.05 12.94
N ASN A 113 29.93 -10.28 13.82
CA ASN A 113 28.52 -9.96 13.57
C ASN A 113 28.32 -8.48 13.30
N THR A 114 28.98 -7.59 14.07
CA THR A 114 28.87 -6.15 13.90
C THR A 114 29.50 -5.68 12.58
N LEU A 115 30.73 -6.13 12.30
CA LEU A 115 31.42 -5.78 11.05
C LEU A 115 30.67 -6.29 9.83
N PHE A 116 30.15 -7.52 9.89
CA PHE A 116 29.32 -8.07 8.81
C PHE A 116 28.09 -7.21 8.53
N LYS A 117 27.33 -6.84 9.58
CA LYS A 117 26.12 -6.03 9.41
C LYS A 117 26.43 -4.65 8.85
N VAL A 118 27.44 -3.97 9.37
CA VAL A 118 27.83 -2.64 8.88
C VAL A 118 28.30 -2.73 7.42
N ALA A 119 29.22 -3.65 7.12
CA ALA A 119 29.73 -3.81 5.78
C ALA A 119 28.65 -4.23 4.77
N SER A 120 27.76 -5.14 5.17
CA SER A 120 26.60 -5.57 4.36
C SER A 120 25.69 -4.39 4.04
N THR A 121 25.42 -3.53 5.03
CA THR A 121 24.59 -2.33 4.81
C THR A 121 25.25 -1.35 3.85
N VAL A 122 26.54 -1.05 4.05
CA VAL A 122 27.26 -0.12 3.19
C VAL A 122 27.33 -0.61 1.74
N VAL A 123 27.61 -1.90 1.53
CA VAL A 123 27.70 -2.50 0.19
C VAL A 123 26.33 -2.58 -0.50
N GLN A 124 25.26 -2.83 0.24
CA GLN A 124 23.93 -3.01 -0.32
C GLN A 124 23.13 -1.70 -0.44
N LEU A 125 23.56 -0.61 0.22
CA LEU A 125 22.90 0.68 0.13
C LEU A 125 22.70 1.18 -1.32
N PRO A 126 23.70 1.15 -2.22
CA PRO A 126 23.51 1.51 -3.61
C PRO A 126 22.66 0.49 -4.41
N LEU A 127 22.46 -0.72 -3.90
CA LEU A 127 21.71 -1.80 -4.53
C LEU A 127 20.24 -1.84 -4.09
N THR A 128 19.78 -0.90 -3.27
CA THR A 128 18.39 -0.84 -2.79
C THR A 128 17.37 -0.87 -3.92
N GLY A 129 17.60 -0.16 -5.02
CA GLY A 129 16.73 -0.19 -6.20
C GLY A 129 16.60 -1.58 -6.83
N LEU A 130 17.67 -2.39 -6.80
CA LEU A 130 17.64 -3.78 -7.28
C LEU A 130 16.82 -4.66 -6.33
N LEU A 131 17.01 -4.53 -5.02
CA LEU A 131 16.26 -5.29 -4.02
C LEU A 131 14.76 -5.00 -4.09
N VAL A 132 14.38 -3.73 -4.29
CA VAL A 132 12.99 -3.33 -4.51
C VAL A 132 12.42 -3.96 -5.78
N ARG A 133 13.15 -3.92 -6.91
CA ARG A 133 12.72 -4.56 -8.16
C ARG A 133 12.50 -6.07 -8.00
N LEU A 134 13.42 -6.76 -7.31
CA LEU A 134 13.28 -8.19 -7.02
C LEU A 134 12.06 -8.48 -6.16
N ALA A 135 11.79 -7.65 -5.14
CA ALA A 135 10.63 -7.81 -4.29
C ALA A 135 9.30 -7.59 -5.06
N VAL A 136 9.26 -6.59 -5.95
CA VAL A 136 8.09 -6.35 -6.82
C VAL A 136 7.86 -7.51 -7.80
N LEU A 137 8.92 -8.10 -8.33
CA LEU A 137 8.83 -9.28 -9.21
C LEU A 137 8.33 -10.53 -8.46
N THR A 138 8.72 -10.69 -7.19
CA THR A 138 8.36 -11.84 -6.36
C THR A 138 6.95 -11.71 -5.80
N VAL A 139 6.63 -10.54 -5.26
CA VAL A 139 5.30 -10.20 -4.77
C VAL A 139 4.60 -9.45 -5.89
N ARG A 140 4.11 -10.20 -6.87
CA ARG A 140 3.26 -9.65 -7.92
C ARG A 140 1.97 -9.18 -7.29
N ASP A 141 1.65 -7.94 -7.53
CA ASP A 141 0.30 -7.45 -7.40
C ASP A 141 -0.55 -8.19 -8.44
N LYS A 142 -1.42 -9.07 -7.99
CA LYS A 142 -2.35 -9.74 -8.88
C LYS A 142 -3.46 -8.77 -9.28
N GLY A 143 -3.09 -7.53 -9.70
CA GLY A 143 -4.11 -6.62 -10.22
C GLY A 143 -5.39 -6.54 -9.36
N SER A 144 -5.32 -6.75 -8.04
CA SER A 144 -6.20 -5.99 -7.19
C SER A 144 -5.75 -4.56 -7.44
N GLU A 145 -6.39 -3.90 -8.41
CA GLU A 145 -6.52 -2.46 -8.36
C GLU A 145 -6.60 -2.17 -6.88
N GLU A 146 -5.65 -1.40 -6.35
CA GLU A 146 -5.58 -1.11 -4.92
C GLU A 146 -7.01 -0.81 -4.49
N ASP A 147 -7.63 -1.77 -3.80
CA ASP A 147 -8.76 -1.44 -2.98
C ASP A 147 -8.15 -0.42 -2.04
N GLU A 148 -8.48 0.84 -2.24
CA GLU A 148 -8.03 1.94 -1.42
C GLU A 148 -8.53 1.61 -0.02
N GLU A 149 -7.71 0.83 0.69
CA GLU A 149 -7.96 0.45 2.05
C GLU A 149 -7.89 1.75 2.84
N PHE A 150 -8.92 2.05 3.58
CA PHE A 150 -8.96 3.23 4.43
C PHE A 150 -7.68 3.25 5.28
N GLN A 151 -6.85 4.26 5.06
CA GLN A 151 -5.61 4.42 5.82
C GLN A 151 -5.90 5.23 7.09
N GLU A 152 -6.04 4.54 8.20
CA GLU A 152 -6.35 5.14 9.52
C GLU A 152 -5.37 6.24 9.96
N ASN A 153 -4.13 6.22 9.46
CA ASN A 153 -3.04 7.08 9.93
C ASN A 153 -2.85 8.38 9.13
N LEU A 154 -3.81 8.77 8.28
CA LEU A 154 -3.68 9.96 7.43
C LEU A 154 -3.86 11.27 8.18
N LEU A 155 -4.67 11.26 9.24
CA LEU A 155 -5.00 12.45 10.04
C LEU A 155 -4.43 12.26 11.45
N ASP A 156 -3.30 12.90 11.71
CA ASP A 156 -2.62 12.83 13.00
C ASP A 156 -3.09 13.96 13.90
N GLU A 157 -3.70 13.62 15.03
CA GLU A 157 -4.23 14.57 16.02
C GLU A 157 -3.16 15.52 16.60
N ARG A 158 -1.88 15.17 16.52
CA ARG A 158 -0.77 16.03 16.95
C ARG A 158 -0.69 17.32 16.13
N PHE A 159 -1.13 17.28 14.85
CA PHE A 159 -1.13 18.46 13.98
C PHE A 159 -2.31 19.40 14.20
N LEU A 160 -3.31 19.02 15.00
CA LEU A 160 -4.39 19.92 15.37
C LEU A 160 -3.92 21.21 16.07
N ASN A 161 -2.69 21.20 16.63
CA ASN A 161 -2.08 22.40 17.21
C ASN A 161 -1.37 23.29 16.17
N TYR A 162 -1.31 22.84 14.91
CA TYR A 162 -0.68 23.53 13.78
C TYR A 162 -1.66 23.60 12.60
N PRO A 163 -2.64 24.57 12.64
CA PRO A 163 -3.77 24.59 11.69
C PRO A 163 -3.38 24.51 10.20
N PRO A 164 -2.34 25.20 9.69
CA PRO A 164 -1.98 25.07 8.29
C PRO A 164 -1.62 23.65 7.87
N LEU A 165 -0.88 22.92 8.73
CA LEU A 165 -0.47 21.54 8.46
C LEU A 165 -1.66 20.58 8.58
N ALA A 166 -2.54 20.80 9.55
CA ALA A 166 -3.76 20.04 9.71
C ALA A 166 -4.69 20.17 8.49
N LEU A 167 -4.85 21.38 7.95
CA LEU A 167 -5.64 21.65 6.74
C LEU A 167 -4.99 21.01 5.51
N GLU A 168 -3.66 21.07 5.37
CA GLU A 168 -2.95 20.37 4.28
C GLU A 168 -3.19 18.86 4.32
N GLN A 169 -3.11 18.23 5.50
CA GLN A 169 -3.41 16.81 5.65
C GLN A 169 -4.88 16.50 5.34
N SER A 170 -5.81 17.36 5.78
CA SER A 170 -7.23 17.22 5.47
C SER A 170 -7.47 17.28 3.96
N GLY A 171 -6.89 18.25 3.26
CA GLY A 171 -7.00 18.38 1.81
C GLY A 171 -6.52 17.15 1.06
N ARG A 172 -5.34 16.63 1.39
CA ARG A 172 -4.81 15.38 0.82
C ARG A 172 -5.70 14.16 1.09
N THR A 173 -6.39 14.17 2.23
CA THR A 173 -7.31 13.08 2.57
C THR A 173 -8.64 13.21 1.83
N VAL A 174 -9.14 14.45 1.61
CA VAL A 174 -10.30 14.74 0.73
C VAL A 174 -10.02 14.33 -0.71
N GLU A 175 -8.81 14.59 -1.24
CA GLU A 175 -8.42 14.13 -2.58
C GLU A 175 -8.48 12.60 -2.71
N ARG A 176 -8.07 11.86 -1.68
CA ARG A 176 -8.15 10.39 -1.66
C ARG A 176 -9.58 9.89 -1.60
N MET A 177 -10.42 10.52 -0.78
CA MET A 177 -11.85 10.24 -0.73
C MET A 177 -12.49 10.46 -2.10
N ALA A 178 -12.16 11.58 -2.77
CA ALA A 178 -12.64 11.90 -4.10
C ALA A 178 -12.21 10.86 -5.15
N ALA A 179 -10.94 10.45 -5.12
CA ALA A 179 -10.44 9.40 -6.01
C ALA A 179 -11.21 8.08 -5.80
N ALA A 180 -11.50 7.70 -4.54
CA ALA A 180 -12.28 6.52 -4.22
C ALA A 180 -13.72 6.62 -4.75
N ALA A 181 -14.42 7.73 -4.50
CA ALA A 181 -15.79 7.97 -4.94
C ALA A 181 -15.92 7.98 -6.47
N PHE A 182 -15.06 8.72 -7.17
CA PHE A 182 -15.06 8.76 -8.64
C PHE A 182 -14.73 7.42 -9.28
N LYS A 183 -13.80 6.67 -8.70
CA LYS A 183 -13.46 5.32 -9.16
C LYS A 183 -14.62 4.35 -8.95
N ASN A 184 -15.36 4.49 -7.83
CA ASN A 184 -16.54 3.69 -7.54
C ASN A 184 -17.65 3.95 -8.55
N LEU A 185 -17.92 5.24 -8.86
CA LEU A 185 -18.90 5.64 -9.85
C LEU A 185 -18.56 5.13 -11.25
N ASN A 186 -17.30 5.28 -11.69
CA ASN A 186 -16.88 4.76 -12.99
C ASN A 186 -17.06 3.24 -13.11
N ARG A 187 -16.80 2.50 -12.03
CA ARG A 187 -17.00 1.04 -12.01
C ARG A 187 -18.46 0.64 -12.01
N SER A 188 -19.33 1.41 -11.35
CA SER A 188 -20.75 1.11 -11.31
C SER A 188 -21.41 1.23 -12.69
N VAL A 189 -21.05 2.25 -13.48
CA VAL A 189 -21.55 2.39 -14.85
C VAL A 189 -21.02 1.31 -15.81
N ASP A 190 -19.83 0.74 -15.55
CA ASP A 190 -19.30 -0.39 -16.32
C ASP A 190 -20.17 -1.66 -16.19
N LEU A 191 -20.89 -1.83 -15.09
CA LEU A 191 -21.76 -2.99 -14.86
C LEU A 191 -22.93 -3.07 -15.85
N PHE A 192 -23.35 -1.96 -16.44
CA PHE A 192 -24.38 -1.96 -17.49
C PHE A 192 -23.91 -2.64 -18.78
N SER A 193 -22.62 -2.59 -19.07
CA SER A 193 -22.04 -3.23 -20.27
C SER A 193 -21.83 -4.73 -20.08
N ALA A 194 -21.40 -5.14 -18.87
CA ALA A 194 -21.17 -6.54 -18.50
C ALA A 194 -21.25 -6.68 -16.98
N PHE A 195 -22.35 -7.22 -16.49
CA PHE A 195 -22.53 -7.47 -15.06
C PHE A 195 -21.53 -8.52 -14.57
N ASN A 196 -20.85 -8.19 -13.46
CA ASN A 196 -19.90 -9.09 -12.80
C ASN A 196 -20.12 -9.03 -11.28
N PRO A 197 -20.48 -10.16 -10.63
CA PRO A 197 -20.74 -10.20 -9.19
C PRO A 197 -19.56 -9.73 -8.32
N GLU A 198 -18.32 -10.07 -8.70
CA GLU A 198 -17.14 -9.64 -7.94
C GLU A 198 -16.94 -8.11 -8.00
N LYS A 199 -17.20 -7.52 -9.18
CA LYS A 199 -17.16 -6.05 -9.31
C LYS A 199 -18.27 -5.38 -8.51
N TYR A 200 -19.48 -5.97 -8.51
CA TYR A 200 -20.59 -5.50 -7.70
C TYR A 200 -20.24 -5.46 -6.21
N GLU A 201 -19.75 -6.58 -5.63
CA GLU A 201 -19.35 -6.64 -4.22
C GLU A 201 -18.23 -5.64 -3.88
N LYS A 202 -17.30 -5.41 -4.81
CA LYS A 202 -16.26 -4.40 -4.64
C LYS A 202 -16.80 -2.97 -4.61
N ILE A 203 -17.84 -2.67 -5.36
CA ILE A 203 -18.50 -1.36 -5.34
C ILE A 203 -19.19 -1.14 -3.99
N MET A 204 -19.94 -2.15 -3.52
CA MET A 204 -20.60 -2.12 -2.21
C MET A 204 -19.61 -1.97 -1.05
N GLY A 205 -18.48 -2.69 -1.11
CA GLY A 205 -17.43 -2.58 -0.08
C GLY A 205 -16.71 -1.22 -0.09
N ARG A 206 -16.62 -0.56 -1.24
CA ARG A 206 -15.91 0.71 -1.37
C ARG A 206 -16.72 1.91 -0.87
N GLU A 207 -18.03 1.83 -0.92
CA GLU A 207 -18.90 2.82 -0.27
C GLU A 207 -18.55 2.94 1.22
N ASN A 208 -18.45 1.84 1.95
CA ASN A 208 -18.00 1.84 3.34
C ASN A 208 -16.61 2.48 3.58
N VAL A 209 -15.75 2.52 2.55
CA VAL A 209 -14.44 3.20 2.63
C VAL A 209 -14.64 4.72 2.50
N VAL A 210 -15.51 5.16 1.63
CA VAL A 210 -15.86 6.59 1.45
C VAL A 210 -16.51 7.13 2.71
N ASP A 211 -17.45 6.40 3.32
CA ASP A 211 -18.11 6.76 4.58
C ASP A 211 -17.09 6.93 5.73
N LYS A 212 -16.14 6.00 5.83
CA LYS A 212 -15.06 6.12 6.83
C LYS A 212 -14.19 7.35 6.61
N TYR A 213 -13.94 7.73 5.36
CA TYR A 213 -13.24 8.98 5.06
C TYR A 213 -14.06 10.19 5.50
N GLU A 214 -15.38 10.22 5.19
CA GLU A 214 -16.28 11.29 5.60
C GLU A 214 -16.25 11.48 7.11
N ASP A 215 -16.54 10.42 7.88
CA ASP A 215 -16.58 10.43 9.34
C ASP A 215 -15.23 10.91 9.93
N ARG A 216 -14.11 10.40 9.42
CA ARG A 216 -12.80 10.68 9.97
C ARG A 216 -12.34 12.11 9.66
N ILE A 217 -12.53 12.56 8.43
CA ILE A 217 -12.17 13.94 8.04
C ILE A 217 -13.09 14.93 8.74
N GLY A 218 -14.41 14.66 8.76
CA GLY A 218 -15.40 15.51 9.41
C GLY A 218 -15.09 15.69 10.90
N THR A 219 -14.84 14.60 11.63
CA THR A 219 -14.45 14.66 13.03
C THR A 219 -13.15 15.44 13.25
N TYR A 220 -12.15 15.22 12.40
CA TYR A 220 -10.86 15.91 12.48
C TYR A 220 -11.01 17.42 12.24
N LEU A 221 -11.74 17.83 11.22
CA LEU A 221 -12.04 19.25 10.92
C LEU A 221 -12.89 19.89 12.03
N PHE A 222 -13.84 19.17 12.62
CA PHE A 222 -14.60 19.65 13.78
C PHE A 222 -13.68 19.95 14.96
N HIS A 223 -12.74 19.05 15.29
CA HIS A 223 -11.75 19.30 16.34
C HIS A 223 -10.80 20.45 15.99
N LEU A 224 -10.41 20.58 14.72
CA LEU A 224 -9.58 21.68 14.26
C LEU A 224 -10.27 23.04 14.40
N ASN A 225 -11.54 23.13 13.99
CA ASN A 225 -12.35 24.35 14.09
C ASN A 225 -12.53 24.81 15.54
N SER A 226 -12.60 23.88 16.51
CA SER A 226 -12.71 24.19 17.92
C SER A 226 -11.47 24.86 18.53
N ARG A 227 -10.33 24.85 17.81
CA ARG A 227 -9.05 25.40 18.29
C ARG A 227 -8.77 26.85 17.87
N GLY A 228 -9.74 27.49 17.20
CA GLY A 228 -9.66 28.90 16.78
C GLY A 228 -8.80 29.09 15.54
N LEU A 229 -9.43 28.88 14.39
CA LEU A 229 -8.87 29.14 13.06
C LEU A 229 -8.94 30.63 12.72
N ASP A 230 -8.04 31.10 11.89
CA ASP A 230 -8.21 32.39 11.23
C ASP A 230 -9.31 32.36 10.15
N GLU A 231 -9.65 33.50 9.58
CA GLU A 231 -10.72 33.62 8.60
C GLU A 231 -10.48 32.75 7.34
N GLN A 232 -9.27 32.76 6.80
CA GLN A 232 -8.90 31.95 5.62
C GLN A 232 -8.95 30.46 5.91
N GLN A 233 -8.42 30.05 7.04
CA GLN A 233 -8.45 28.66 7.49
C GLN A 233 -9.86 28.15 7.70
N THR A 234 -10.75 29.00 8.24
CA THR A 234 -12.17 28.69 8.43
C THR A 234 -12.86 28.47 7.10
N ILE A 235 -12.58 29.31 6.10
CA ILE A 235 -13.12 29.16 4.75
C ILE A 235 -12.68 27.84 4.13
N ILE A 236 -11.39 27.52 4.19
CA ILE A 236 -10.85 26.26 3.66
C ILE A 236 -11.48 25.05 4.35
N SER A 237 -11.56 25.06 5.68
CA SER A 237 -12.19 23.99 6.46
C SER A 237 -13.67 23.80 6.07
N SER A 238 -14.40 24.89 5.87
CA SER A 238 -15.79 24.87 5.42
C SER A 238 -15.93 24.25 4.03
N HIS A 239 -15.05 24.62 3.10
CA HIS A 239 -15.06 24.04 1.75
C HIS A 239 -14.82 22.52 1.81
N TYR A 240 -13.85 22.05 2.62
CA TYR A 240 -13.64 20.62 2.76
C TYR A 240 -14.87 19.90 3.33
N LEU A 241 -15.52 20.46 4.35
CA LEU A 241 -16.75 19.88 4.92
C LEU A 241 -17.87 19.76 3.88
N HIS A 242 -18.07 20.76 3.01
CA HIS A 242 -19.03 20.67 1.90
C HIS A 242 -18.64 19.57 0.90
N CYS A 243 -17.35 19.50 0.52
CA CYS A 243 -16.86 18.45 -0.37
C CYS A 243 -17.12 17.03 0.17
N LEU A 244 -17.01 16.79 1.49
CA LEU A 244 -17.26 15.48 2.07
C LEU A 244 -18.66 14.97 1.72
N THR A 245 -19.68 15.78 1.98
CA THR A 245 -21.08 15.41 1.71
C THR A 245 -21.32 15.17 0.22
N ASP A 246 -20.72 15.98 -0.65
CA ASP A 246 -20.88 15.80 -2.09
C ASP A 246 -20.18 14.52 -2.60
N LEU A 247 -19.02 14.18 -2.06
CA LEU A 247 -18.27 12.98 -2.41
C LEU A 247 -18.95 11.70 -1.90
N GLU A 248 -19.52 11.74 -0.69
CA GLU A 248 -20.36 10.65 -0.16
C GLU A 248 -21.56 10.40 -1.06
N ARG A 249 -22.31 11.45 -1.46
CA ARG A 249 -23.43 11.34 -2.38
C ARG A 249 -23.04 10.75 -3.74
N ILE A 250 -21.87 11.07 -4.25
CA ILE A 250 -21.35 10.44 -5.48
C ILE A 250 -21.15 8.95 -5.28
N SER A 251 -20.63 8.53 -4.12
CA SER A 251 -20.46 7.11 -3.79
C SER A 251 -21.80 6.39 -3.62
N ASP A 252 -22.77 7.02 -2.99
CA ASP A 252 -24.14 6.50 -2.87
C ASP A 252 -24.81 6.31 -4.23
N HIS A 253 -24.63 7.26 -5.13
CA HIS A 253 -25.13 7.10 -6.51
C HIS A 253 -24.44 5.95 -7.24
N ALA A 254 -23.15 5.67 -6.96
CA ALA A 254 -22.47 4.52 -7.52
C ALA A 254 -23.07 3.19 -7.03
N VAL A 255 -23.46 3.11 -5.75
CA VAL A 255 -24.20 1.95 -5.20
C VAL A 255 -25.56 1.79 -5.88
N ASN A 256 -26.36 2.87 -5.97
CA ASN A 256 -27.66 2.84 -6.62
C ASN A 256 -27.56 2.35 -8.09
N ILE A 257 -26.56 2.82 -8.83
CA ILE A 257 -26.28 2.38 -10.21
C ILE A 257 -25.91 0.89 -10.24
N ALA A 258 -25.10 0.42 -9.32
CA ALA A 258 -24.70 -0.98 -9.24
C ALA A 258 -25.92 -1.89 -8.90
N GLU A 259 -26.81 -1.44 -8.03
CA GLU A 259 -28.06 -2.17 -7.70
C GLU A 259 -28.99 -2.24 -8.91
N LEU A 260 -29.14 -1.15 -9.68
CA LEU A 260 -29.89 -1.16 -10.93
C LEU A 260 -29.29 -2.14 -11.94
N ALA A 261 -27.98 -2.16 -12.09
CA ALA A 261 -27.30 -3.10 -13.00
C ALA A 261 -27.52 -4.55 -12.58
N ARG A 262 -27.52 -4.85 -11.27
CA ARG A 262 -27.88 -6.16 -10.73
C ARG A 262 -29.32 -6.52 -11.03
N GLU A 263 -30.26 -5.59 -10.81
CA GLU A 263 -31.69 -5.82 -11.09
C GLU A 263 -31.94 -6.13 -12.57
N ILE A 264 -31.30 -5.40 -13.48
CA ILE A 264 -31.38 -5.62 -14.93
C ILE A 264 -30.87 -7.03 -15.28
N ASN A 265 -29.73 -7.43 -14.70
CA ASN A 265 -29.16 -8.74 -14.91
C ASN A 265 -30.04 -9.88 -14.39
N ASP A 266 -30.57 -9.75 -13.16
CA ASP A 266 -31.38 -10.78 -12.49
C ASP A 266 -32.73 -10.97 -13.17
N LYS A 267 -33.34 -9.86 -13.64
CA LYS A 267 -34.59 -9.88 -14.40
C LYS A 267 -34.39 -10.19 -15.89
N LYS A 268 -33.11 -10.35 -16.33
CA LYS A 268 -32.75 -10.60 -17.75
C LYS A 268 -33.38 -9.59 -18.71
N LEU A 269 -33.42 -8.31 -18.33
CA LEU A 269 -33.97 -7.25 -19.13
C LEU A 269 -33.03 -6.94 -20.31
N ASN A 270 -33.62 -6.83 -21.52
CA ASN A 270 -32.89 -6.45 -22.72
C ASN A 270 -33.33 -5.07 -23.17
N PHE A 271 -32.35 -4.18 -23.37
CA PHE A 271 -32.63 -2.88 -23.98
C PHE A 271 -32.80 -3.02 -25.51
N SER A 272 -33.67 -2.17 -26.09
CA SER A 272 -33.69 -2.01 -27.54
C SER A 272 -32.35 -1.43 -28.04
N ALA A 273 -32.07 -1.58 -29.34
CA ALA A 273 -30.86 -1.00 -29.93
C ALA A 273 -30.76 0.52 -29.72
N GLY A 274 -31.89 1.23 -29.76
CA GLY A 274 -31.96 2.66 -29.43
C GLY A 274 -31.69 2.94 -27.94
N GLY A 275 -32.22 2.09 -27.04
CA GLY A 275 -31.99 2.21 -25.62
C GLY A 275 -30.51 1.96 -25.22
N VAL A 276 -29.84 0.99 -25.88
CA VAL A 276 -28.38 0.76 -25.69
C VAL A 276 -27.59 1.98 -26.19
N ALA A 277 -27.94 2.57 -27.33
CA ALA A 277 -27.23 3.75 -27.84
C ALA A 277 -27.39 4.94 -26.88
N ASP A 278 -28.61 5.23 -26.41
CA ASP A 278 -28.88 6.30 -25.45
C ASP A 278 -28.16 6.06 -24.10
N LEU A 279 -28.17 4.82 -23.57
CA LEU A 279 -27.47 4.49 -22.35
C LEU A 279 -25.93 4.69 -22.49
N ASN A 280 -25.35 4.26 -23.59
CA ASN A 280 -23.92 4.47 -23.82
C ASN A 280 -23.57 5.96 -23.93
N GLN A 281 -24.44 6.77 -24.55
CA GLN A 281 -24.23 8.20 -24.62
C GLN A 281 -24.29 8.85 -23.21
N ALA A 282 -25.29 8.45 -22.38
CA ALA A 282 -25.41 8.91 -21.00
C ALA A 282 -24.16 8.52 -20.16
N VAL A 283 -23.70 7.26 -20.25
CA VAL A 283 -22.50 6.79 -19.55
C VAL A 283 -21.26 7.60 -19.96
N ASN A 284 -21.08 7.87 -21.26
CA ASN A 284 -19.95 8.67 -21.74
C ASN A 284 -20.00 10.11 -21.22
N ALA A 285 -21.16 10.71 -21.19
CA ALA A 285 -21.36 12.06 -20.66
C ALA A 285 -21.07 12.15 -19.15
N VAL A 286 -21.52 11.14 -18.37
CA VAL A 286 -21.20 11.05 -16.95
C VAL A 286 -19.69 10.90 -16.74
N ARG A 287 -19.00 10.07 -17.52
CA ARG A 287 -17.54 9.92 -17.43
C ARG A 287 -16.80 11.21 -17.75
N GLU A 288 -17.27 11.97 -18.73
CA GLU A 288 -16.66 13.23 -19.11
C GLU A 288 -16.77 14.27 -17.98
N ILE A 289 -17.97 14.48 -17.43
CA ILE A 289 -18.16 15.44 -16.34
C ILE A 289 -17.42 15.02 -15.06
N VAL A 290 -17.41 13.72 -14.72
CA VAL A 290 -16.64 13.18 -13.59
C VAL A 290 -15.15 13.38 -13.77
N SER A 291 -14.61 13.13 -14.97
CA SER A 291 -13.21 13.38 -15.27
C SER A 291 -12.85 14.87 -15.18
N LEU A 292 -13.76 15.74 -15.61
CA LEU A 292 -13.59 17.19 -15.50
C LEU A 292 -13.59 17.66 -14.04
N ALA A 293 -14.54 17.20 -13.23
CA ALA A 293 -14.64 17.50 -11.82
C ALA A 293 -13.40 16.97 -11.03
N GLN A 294 -12.94 15.77 -11.34
CA GLN A 294 -11.75 15.19 -10.72
C GLN A 294 -10.50 16.01 -11.04
N ARG A 295 -10.33 16.47 -12.29
CA ARG A 295 -9.22 17.35 -12.67
C ARG A 295 -9.29 18.70 -11.99
N ALA A 296 -10.49 19.30 -11.92
CA ALA A 296 -10.70 20.58 -11.25
C ALA A 296 -10.29 20.52 -9.79
N LEU A 297 -10.68 19.44 -9.08
CA LEU A 297 -10.35 19.23 -7.68
C LEU A 297 -8.84 18.96 -7.48
N ALA A 298 -8.26 18.08 -8.29
CA ALA A 298 -6.84 17.67 -8.13
C ALA A 298 -5.85 18.78 -8.52
N GLN A 299 -6.23 19.70 -9.41
CA GLN A 299 -5.35 20.78 -9.88
C GLN A 299 -5.71 22.13 -9.24
N GLU A 300 -6.77 22.19 -8.43
CA GLU A 300 -7.33 23.44 -7.88
C GLU A 300 -7.57 24.51 -8.99
N ASP A 301 -7.90 24.06 -10.21
CA ASP A 301 -8.02 24.91 -11.39
C ASP A 301 -9.44 25.42 -11.55
N MET A 302 -9.65 26.69 -11.21
CA MET A 302 -10.94 27.40 -11.36
C MET A 302 -11.40 27.49 -12.82
N GLY A 303 -10.48 27.51 -13.79
CA GLY A 303 -10.84 27.51 -15.20
C GLY A 303 -11.42 26.17 -15.67
N VAL A 304 -10.90 25.07 -15.12
CA VAL A 304 -11.45 23.72 -15.33
C VAL A 304 -12.78 23.57 -14.58
N ALA A 305 -12.86 24.06 -13.34
CA ALA A 305 -14.09 24.03 -12.54
C ALA A 305 -15.26 24.77 -13.24
N GLY A 306 -14.98 25.93 -13.85
CA GLY A 306 -15.97 26.70 -14.59
C GLY A 306 -16.52 26.01 -15.85
N GLN A 307 -15.95 24.89 -16.29
CA GLN A 307 -16.47 24.10 -17.42
C GLN A 307 -17.48 23.02 -16.96
N VAL A 308 -17.56 22.73 -15.67
CA VAL A 308 -18.43 21.66 -15.14
C VAL A 308 -19.88 22.02 -15.27
N GLU A 309 -20.27 23.23 -14.85
CA GLU A 309 -21.65 23.68 -14.86
C GLU A 309 -22.28 23.74 -16.28
N PRO A 310 -21.60 24.32 -17.30
CA PRO A 310 -22.13 24.28 -18.66
C PRO A 310 -22.26 22.86 -19.23
N LEU A 311 -21.38 21.95 -18.87
CA LEU A 311 -21.46 20.55 -19.28
C LEU A 311 -22.64 19.84 -18.60
N GLU A 312 -22.88 20.14 -17.31
CA GLU A 312 -24.05 19.61 -16.58
C GLU A 312 -25.37 20.00 -17.23
N GLU A 313 -25.56 21.26 -17.62
CA GLU A 313 -26.77 21.73 -18.33
C GLU A 313 -27.01 20.94 -19.63
N VAL A 314 -25.95 20.70 -20.40
CA VAL A 314 -26.03 19.90 -21.63
C VAL A 314 -26.42 18.45 -21.31
N ILE A 315 -25.85 17.86 -20.29
CA ILE A 315 -26.16 16.49 -19.87
C ILE A 315 -27.59 16.39 -19.38
N SER A 316 -28.05 17.31 -18.54
CA SER A 316 -29.42 17.33 -18.02
C SER A 316 -30.45 17.43 -19.16
N THR A 317 -30.24 18.34 -20.12
CA THR A 317 -31.11 18.48 -21.30
C THR A 317 -31.12 17.21 -22.15
N MET A 318 -29.96 16.59 -22.36
CA MET A 318 -29.81 15.33 -23.10
C MET A 318 -30.59 14.19 -22.43
N LEU A 319 -30.44 14.01 -21.11
CA LEU A 319 -31.13 12.97 -20.34
C LEU A 319 -32.65 13.15 -20.33
N GLU A 320 -33.16 14.38 -20.25
CA GLU A 320 -34.59 14.66 -20.40
C GLU A 320 -35.11 14.25 -21.79
N GLY A 321 -34.36 14.57 -22.85
CA GLY A 321 -34.70 14.15 -24.20
C GLY A 321 -34.72 12.63 -24.38
N MET A 322 -33.77 11.92 -23.76
CA MET A 322 -33.72 10.44 -23.73
C MET A 322 -34.94 9.88 -23.01
N LYS A 323 -35.26 10.39 -21.82
CA LYS A 323 -36.42 9.97 -21.03
C LYS A 323 -37.73 10.09 -21.82
N LEU A 324 -37.93 11.21 -22.52
CA LEU A 324 -39.13 11.43 -23.32
C LEU A 324 -39.25 10.46 -24.52
N ARG A 325 -38.12 9.97 -25.08
CA ARG A 325 -38.12 8.96 -26.17
C ARG A 325 -38.51 7.57 -25.67
N HIS A 326 -38.24 7.25 -24.42
CA HIS A 326 -38.48 5.91 -23.86
C HIS A 326 -39.80 5.76 -23.11
N ILE A 327 -40.52 6.85 -22.83
CA ILE A 327 -41.87 6.82 -22.22
C ILE A 327 -42.99 6.63 -23.30
N ARG A 328 -42.68 6.74 -24.57
CA ARG A 328 -43.59 6.50 -25.67
C ARG A 328 -43.51 5.05 -26.17
#